data_f78f6bcc5c5cb833e2bea25229f6b190
#
_entry.id   f78f6bcc5c5cb833e2bea25229f6b190
#
_cell.length_a   1.000
_cell.length_b   1.000
_cell.length_c   1.000
_cell.angle_alpha   90.00
_cell.angle_beta   90.00
_cell.angle_gamma   90.00
#
_symmetry.space_group_name_H-M   'P 1'
#
loop_
_entity.id
_entity.type
_entity.pdbx_description
1 polymer ?
#
loop_
_entity_poly.entity_id
_entity_poly.type
_entity_poly.pdbx_seq_one_letter_code
_entity_poly.pdbx_strand_id
1 'polypeptide(L)'
;MQEYSVEITLNHPDDVLSLFGTNERHLKLIEENLNIIIHARTERVQVLGDDEESVELARLTIQALLVLVERGMLVNTSDVVTALTMAQDGSIDKFVALYEEEIIKDNSGKPIRVKTLGQKVYVDSIKSHDVVFGIGPAGTGKTFLAVTLAVTALKRGQVKRIVLTRPAVEAGESLGFLPGDLKEKVDPYLRPVYDALYQILGKEQTTRLMEREIIEIAPLAYMRGRTLEDAFVILDEAQNTTIMQMKMFLTRLGFNSKMIVNGDMSQIDLPRRVKSGLIDAMEKLKGIKAIDFVHFSASDVVRHPVVADIINAYEKDAPKVDFGAKPEQSNEAEEASGLTEYPVIGVEDVKK
;
A
#
# COMPACT_ATOMS: atom_id res chain seq x y z
N MET A 1 -44.40 -2.77 -4.57
CA MET A 1 -42.94 -3.05 -4.66
C MET A 1 -42.83 -4.55 -4.51
N GLN A 2 -42.01 -5.18 -5.31
CA GLN A 2 -41.75 -6.61 -5.22
C GLN A 2 -40.67 -6.76 -4.14
N GLU A 3 -40.97 -7.46 -3.06
CA GLU A 3 -40.03 -7.71 -1.96
C GLU A 3 -39.28 -9.01 -2.27
N TYR A 4 -37.95 -8.93 -2.32
CA TYR A 4 -37.07 -10.07 -2.49
C TYR A 4 -36.65 -10.61 -1.14
N SER A 5 -36.57 -11.92 -0.98
CA SER A 5 -36.14 -12.52 0.27
C SER A 5 -35.28 -13.75 0.05
N VAL A 6 -34.27 -13.95 0.86
CA VAL A 6 -33.46 -15.17 0.92
C VAL A 6 -33.29 -15.61 2.36
N GLU A 7 -33.28 -16.92 2.58
CA GLU A 7 -33.05 -17.54 3.88
C GLU A 7 -31.74 -18.33 3.87
N ILE A 8 -30.89 -18.09 4.88
CA ILE A 8 -29.61 -18.77 5.08
C ILE A 8 -29.72 -19.56 6.38
N THR A 9 -29.49 -20.87 6.32
CA THR A 9 -29.48 -21.74 7.48
C THR A 9 -28.11 -21.74 8.13
N LEU A 10 -28.06 -21.66 9.46
CA LEU A 10 -26.84 -21.76 10.26
C LEU A 10 -26.71 -23.18 10.83
N ASN A 11 -25.52 -23.74 10.75
CA ASN A 11 -25.28 -25.13 11.22
C ASN A 11 -25.20 -25.22 12.75
N HIS A 12 -24.75 -24.14 13.40
CA HIS A 12 -24.61 -24.07 14.86
C HIS A 12 -25.16 -22.74 15.42
N PRO A 13 -25.94 -22.78 16.53
CA PRO A 13 -26.45 -21.56 17.17
C PRO A 13 -25.36 -20.56 17.58
N ASP A 14 -24.17 -21.06 17.94
CA ASP A 14 -23.02 -20.21 18.37
C ASP A 14 -22.40 -19.44 17.20
N ASP A 15 -22.65 -19.83 15.97
CA ASP A 15 -22.19 -19.14 14.75
C ASP A 15 -22.80 -17.74 14.65
N VAL A 16 -24.02 -17.54 15.18
CA VAL A 16 -24.73 -16.26 15.21
C VAL A 16 -23.88 -15.18 15.86
N LEU A 17 -23.37 -15.43 17.06
CA LEU A 17 -22.58 -14.44 17.80
C LEU A 17 -21.24 -14.13 17.11
N SER A 18 -20.60 -15.18 16.58
CA SER A 18 -19.32 -15.07 15.88
C SER A 18 -19.45 -14.31 14.55
N LEU A 19 -20.55 -14.56 13.82
CA LEU A 19 -20.84 -13.97 12.53
C LEU A 19 -21.26 -12.51 12.66
N PHE A 20 -22.18 -12.20 13.60
CA PHE A 20 -22.79 -10.87 13.70
C PHE A 20 -22.04 -9.89 14.61
N GLY A 21 -21.12 -10.40 15.42
CA GLY A 21 -20.32 -9.59 16.33
C GLY A 21 -21.13 -8.99 17.49
N THR A 22 -20.44 -8.28 18.36
CA THR A 22 -21.07 -7.61 19.52
C THR A 22 -22.12 -6.56 19.06
N ASN A 23 -23.33 -6.63 19.63
CA ASN A 23 -24.44 -5.74 19.31
C ASN A 23 -24.85 -5.75 17.81
N GLU A 24 -24.69 -6.88 17.14
CA GLU A 24 -25.07 -7.06 15.74
C GLU A 24 -24.37 -6.06 14.79
N ARG A 25 -23.17 -5.64 15.15
CA ARG A 25 -22.43 -4.61 14.42
C ARG A 25 -22.13 -5.00 12.97
N HIS A 26 -21.89 -6.27 12.71
CA HIS A 26 -21.60 -6.79 11.38
C HIS A 26 -22.86 -6.79 10.50
N LEU A 27 -24.03 -7.14 11.10
CA LEU A 27 -25.31 -7.08 10.38
C LEU A 27 -25.63 -5.66 9.95
N LYS A 28 -25.57 -4.71 10.90
CA LYS A 28 -25.85 -3.30 10.61
C LYS A 28 -24.96 -2.76 9.49
N LEU A 29 -23.70 -3.17 9.47
CA LEU A 29 -22.78 -2.78 8.39
C LEU A 29 -23.22 -3.31 7.03
N ILE A 30 -23.72 -4.55 6.95
CA ILE A 30 -24.23 -5.13 5.71
C ILE A 30 -25.54 -4.44 5.30
N GLU A 31 -26.47 -4.23 6.24
CA GLU A 31 -27.74 -3.56 6.01
C GLU A 31 -27.56 -2.14 5.47
N GLU A 32 -26.69 -1.34 6.11
CA GLU A 32 -26.40 0.03 5.70
C GLU A 32 -25.72 0.13 4.32
N ASN A 33 -24.84 -0.80 3.99
CA ASN A 33 -24.14 -0.78 2.69
C ASN A 33 -25.00 -1.25 1.51
N LEU A 34 -25.92 -2.17 1.75
CA LEU A 34 -26.76 -2.76 0.69
C LEU A 34 -28.21 -2.28 0.72
N ASN A 35 -28.57 -1.42 1.68
CA ASN A 35 -29.94 -0.92 1.87
C ASN A 35 -30.99 -2.04 1.96
N ILE A 36 -30.74 -3.01 2.83
CA ILE A 36 -31.56 -4.21 3.06
C ILE A 36 -31.89 -4.35 4.56
N ILE A 37 -32.74 -5.30 4.90
CA ILE A 37 -33.10 -5.66 6.27
C ILE A 37 -32.68 -7.12 6.52
N ILE A 38 -32.02 -7.37 7.67
CA ILE A 38 -31.59 -8.72 8.04
C ILE A 38 -32.23 -9.13 9.36
N HIS A 39 -33.00 -10.19 9.34
CA HIS A 39 -33.56 -10.81 10.54
C HIS A 39 -32.77 -12.05 10.92
N ALA A 40 -32.02 -11.95 12.02
CA ALA A 40 -31.27 -13.09 12.55
C ALA A 40 -32.08 -13.82 13.62
N ARG A 41 -32.21 -15.14 13.49
CA ARG A 41 -32.73 -16.07 14.50
C ARG A 41 -31.72 -17.15 14.77
N THR A 42 -31.89 -17.93 15.82
CA THR A 42 -30.91 -18.91 16.30
C THR A 42 -30.35 -19.87 15.25
N GLU A 43 -31.15 -20.22 14.22
CA GLU A 43 -30.75 -21.19 13.20
C GLU A 43 -30.89 -20.65 11.76
N ARG A 44 -31.36 -19.42 11.62
CA ARG A 44 -31.67 -18.85 10.31
C ARG A 44 -31.41 -17.36 10.24
N VAL A 45 -30.92 -16.92 9.10
CA VAL A 45 -30.78 -15.53 8.74
C VAL A 45 -31.66 -15.25 7.54
N GLN A 46 -32.61 -14.37 7.67
CA GLN A 46 -33.47 -13.92 6.59
C GLN A 46 -33.02 -12.55 6.13
N VAL A 47 -32.76 -12.41 4.84
CA VAL A 47 -32.40 -11.14 4.19
C VAL A 47 -33.58 -10.69 3.35
N LEU A 48 -33.99 -9.43 3.50
CA LEU A 48 -35.12 -8.79 2.84
C LEU A 48 -34.67 -7.51 2.15
N GLY A 49 -35.15 -7.26 0.94
CA GLY A 49 -34.83 -6.01 0.22
C GLY A 49 -35.73 -5.75 -0.97
N ASP A 50 -35.71 -4.51 -1.44
CA ASP A 50 -36.49 -4.08 -2.62
C ASP A 50 -35.75 -4.37 -3.94
N ASP A 51 -34.48 -4.74 -3.87
CA ASP A 51 -33.59 -5.03 -5.00
C ASP A 51 -33.01 -6.44 -4.90
N GLU A 52 -33.15 -7.22 -5.96
CA GLU A 52 -32.69 -8.62 -6.02
C GLU A 52 -31.17 -8.72 -5.93
N GLU A 53 -30.45 -7.80 -6.59
CA GLU A 53 -28.98 -7.77 -6.59
C GLU A 53 -28.44 -7.54 -5.18
N SER A 54 -28.97 -6.57 -4.45
CA SER A 54 -28.60 -6.27 -3.07
C SER A 54 -28.83 -7.45 -2.11
N VAL A 55 -29.96 -8.16 -2.27
CA VAL A 55 -30.28 -9.36 -1.48
C VAL A 55 -29.30 -10.49 -1.78
N GLU A 56 -28.93 -10.69 -3.05
CA GLU A 56 -27.99 -11.71 -3.48
C GLU A 56 -26.56 -11.39 -2.99
N LEU A 57 -26.11 -10.13 -3.07
CA LEU A 57 -24.82 -9.69 -2.54
C LEU A 57 -24.71 -9.93 -1.02
N ALA A 58 -25.79 -9.66 -0.29
CA ALA A 58 -25.84 -9.95 1.15
C ALA A 58 -25.75 -11.46 1.42
N ARG A 59 -26.47 -12.26 0.66
CA ARG A 59 -26.42 -13.73 0.78
C ARG A 59 -24.99 -14.25 0.57
N LEU A 60 -24.34 -13.82 -0.50
CA LEU A 60 -22.96 -14.22 -0.82
C LEU A 60 -21.99 -13.79 0.28
N THR A 61 -22.12 -12.55 0.76
CA THR A 61 -21.31 -12.01 1.84
C THR A 61 -21.44 -12.84 3.12
N ILE A 62 -22.68 -13.08 3.57
CA ILE A 62 -22.98 -13.85 4.79
C ILE A 62 -22.47 -15.28 4.66
N GLN A 63 -22.69 -15.93 3.53
CA GLN A 63 -22.19 -17.30 3.31
C GLN A 63 -20.65 -17.39 3.36
N ALA A 64 -19.95 -16.44 2.73
CA ALA A 64 -18.49 -16.41 2.75
C ALA A 64 -17.94 -16.21 4.18
N LEU A 65 -18.57 -15.33 4.96
CA LEU A 65 -18.22 -15.12 6.37
C LEU A 65 -18.52 -16.36 7.23
N LEU A 66 -19.65 -17.03 6.96
CA LEU A 66 -20.05 -18.24 7.67
C LEU A 66 -19.00 -19.35 7.50
N VAL A 67 -18.44 -19.53 6.31
CA VAL A 67 -17.34 -20.48 6.07
C VAL A 67 -16.14 -20.21 6.98
N LEU A 68 -15.82 -18.94 7.26
CA LEU A 68 -14.73 -18.61 8.19
C LEU A 68 -15.08 -19.00 9.62
N VAL A 69 -16.31 -18.72 10.06
CA VAL A 69 -16.80 -19.06 11.41
C VAL A 69 -16.79 -20.58 11.62
N GLU A 70 -17.28 -21.34 10.66
CA GLU A 70 -17.28 -22.81 10.67
C GLU A 70 -15.85 -23.41 10.73
N ARG A 71 -14.85 -22.69 10.19
CA ARG A 71 -13.43 -23.03 10.34
C ARG A 71 -12.82 -22.58 11.68
N GLY A 72 -13.63 -22.07 12.61
CA GLY A 72 -13.19 -21.60 13.93
C GLY A 72 -12.44 -20.26 13.89
N MET A 73 -12.60 -19.47 12.83
CA MET A 73 -11.96 -18.16 12.71
C MET A 73 -12.86 -17.07 13.29
N LEU A 74 -12.27 -16.12 14.01
CA LEU A 74 -12.99 -14.94 14.50
C LEU A 74 -13.15 -13.93 13.36
N VAL A 75 -14.40 -13.62 13.02
CA VAL A 75 -14.74 -12.58 12.06
C VAL A 75 -14.70 -11.21 12.75
N ASN A 76 -14.06 -10.25 12.12
CA ASN A 76 -14.02 -8.86 12.56
C ASN A 76 -14.61 -7.92 11.51
N THR A 77 -14.84 -6.67 11.87
CA THR A 77 -15.45 -5.66 10.97
C THR A 77 -14.70 -5.50 9.64
N SER A 78 -13.36 -5.59 9.66
CA SER A 78 -12.55 -5.51 8.42
C SER A 78 -12.83 -6.69 7.49
N ASP A 79 -13.12 -7.87 8.03
CA ASP A 79 -13.43 -9.07 7.23
C ASP A 79 -14.79 -8.92 6.55
N VAL A 80 -15.77 -8.31 7.25
CA VAL A 80 -17.09 -8.00 6.67
C VAL A 80 -16.97 -7.00 5.53
N VAL A 81 -16.20 -5.92 5.71
CA VAL A 81 -15.96 -4.92 4.64
C VAL A 81 -15.29 -5.58 3.44
N THR A 82 -14.28 -6.42 3.66
CA THR A 82 -13.60 -7.15 2.58
C THR A 82 -14.57 -8.06 1.84
N ALA A 83 -15.39 -8.83 2.56
CA ALA A 83 -16.37 -9.73 1.95
C ALA A 83 -17.41 -8.96 1.11
N LEU A 84 -17.93 -7.83 1.64
CA LEU A 84 -18.83 -6.95 0.90
C LEU A 84 -18.22 -6.41 -0.38
N THR A 85 -17.02 -5.85 -0.30
CA THR A 85 -16.30 -5.32 -1.47
C THR A 85 -16.07 -6.42 -2.51
N MET A 86 -15.64 -7.61 -2.08
CA MET A 86 -15.40 -8.73 -2.99
C MET A 86 -16.70 -9.29 -3.59
N ALA A 87 -17.83 -9.23 -2.89
CA ALA A 87 -19.12 -9.58 -3.43
C ALA A 87 -19.55 -8.59 -4.53
N GLN A 88 -19.42 -7.29 -4.27
CA GLN A 88 -19.71 -6.22 -5.23
C GLN A 88 -18.83 -6.30 -6.48
N ASP A 89 -17.56 -6.67 -6.32
CA ASP A 89 -16.60 -6.84 -7.42
C ASP A 89 -16.73 -8.21 -8.14
N GLY A 90 -17.63 -9.09 -7.71
CA GLY A 90 -17.81 -10.42 -8.29
C GLY A 90 -16.67 -11.40 -8.03
N SER A 91 -15.88 -11.20 -6.98
CA SER A 91 -14.69 -12.01 -6.65
C SER A 91 -14.80 -12.75 -5.29
N ILE A 92 -16.00 -12.83 -4.74
CA ILE A 92 -16.28 -13.41 -3.41
C ILE A 92 -15.88 -14.90 -3.29
N ASP A 93 -15.86 -15.63 -4.39
CA ASP A 93 -15.37 -17.01 -4.48
C ASP A 93 -13.93 -17.17 -4.01
N LYS A 94 -13.12 -16.10 -4.11
CA LYS A 94 -11.71 -16.06 -3.68
C LYS A 94 -11.54 -15.61 -2.23
N PHE A 95 -12.59 -15.17 -1.56
CA PHE A 95 -12.51 -14.59 -0.22
C PHE A 95 -11.92 -15.56 0.80
N VAL A 96 -12.41 -16.79 0.83
CA VAL A 96 -11.94 -17.81 1.77
C VAL A 96 -10.46 -18.13 1.61
N ALA A 97 -9.95 -18.09 0.36
CA ALA A 97 -8.54 -18.33 0.06
C ALA A 97 -7.58 -17.28 0.68
N LEU A 98 -8.07 -16.07 0.99
CA LEU A 98 -7.27 -15.05 1.69
C LEU A 98 -6.91 -15.47 3.12
N TYR A 99 -7.70 -16.37 3.73
CA TYR A 99 -7.54 -16.82 5.11
C TYR A 99 -6.80 -18.14 5.24
N GLU A 100 -6.48 -18.82 4.14
CA GLU A 100 -5.79 -20.12 4.15
C GLU A 100 -4.33 -19.99 4.57
N GLU A 101 -3.70 -18.84 4.33
CA GLU A 101 -2.30 -18.64 4.63
C GLU A 101 -2.08 -17.58 5.71
N GLU A 102 -1.47 -18.00 6.81
CA GLU A 102 -0.94 -17.11 7.83
C GLU A 102 0.51 -16.73 7.46
N ILE A 103 0.79 -15.43 7.31
CA ILE A 103 2.16 -14.96 7.03
C ILE A 103 3.03 -15.15 8.28
N ILE A 104 2.56 -14.64 9.42
CA ILE A 104 3.21 -14.69 10.73
C ILE A 104 2.19 -14.30 11.81
N LYS A 105 2.49 -14.59 13.09
CA LYS A 105 1.77 -14.00 14.22
C LYS A 105 2.44 -12.71 14.69
N ASP A 106 1.64 -11.71 15.01
CA ASP A 106 2.10 -10.47 15.60
C ASP A 106 2.57 -10.68 17.07
N ASN A 107 3.05 -9.59 17.69
CA ASN A 107 3.53 -9.63 19.07
C ASN A 107 2.46 -10.03 20.11
N SER A 108 1.18 -9.89 19.79
CA SER A 108 0.05 -10.30 20.63
C SER A 108 -0.42 -11.73 20.35
N GLY A 109 0.22 -12.44 19.42
CA GLY A 109 -0.16 -13.79 18.98
C GLY A 109 -1.26 -13.81 17.93
N LYS A 110 -1.73 -12.65 17.44
CA LYS A 110 -2.76 -12.56 16.42
C LYS A 110 -2.15 -12.87 15.04
N PRO A 111 -2.78 -13.73 14.22
CA PRO A 111 -2.29 -14.04 12.90
C PRO A 111 -2.40 -12.82 11.95
N ILE A 112 -1.32 -12.56 11.22
CA ILE A 112 -1.28 -11.60 10.12
C ILE A 112 -1.54 -12.35 8.82
N ARG A 113 -2.57 -11.93 8.08
CA ARG A 113 -2.99 -12.48 6.80
C ARG A 113 -3.17 -11.37 5.79
N VAL A 114 -3.22 -11.72 4.52
CA VAL A 114 -3.67 -10.80 3.47
C VAL A 114 -5.16 -10.52 3.62
N LYS A 115 -5.61 -9.36 3.19
CA LYS A 115 -7.01 -8.91 3.28
C LYS A 115 -7.64 -8.69 1.92
N THR A 116 -6.84 -8.55 0.87
CA THR A 116 -7.32 -8.32 -0.50
C THR A 116 -6.58 -9.21 -1.49
N LEU A 117 -7.14 -9.37 -2.69
CA LEU A 117 -6.50 -10.13 -3.76
C LEU A 117 -5.18 -9.47 -4.22
N GLY A 118 -5.14 -8.14 -4.31
CA GLY A 118 -3.91 -7.42 -4.63
C GLY A 118 -2.82 -7.65 -3.60
N GLN A 119 -3.18 -7.70 -2.31
CA GLN A 119 -2.24 -8.07 -1.25
C GLN A 119 -1.74 -9.53 -1.39
N LYS A 120 -2.62 -10.45 -1.78
CA LYS A 120 -2.23 -11.85 -2.04
C LYS A 120 -1.23 -11.94 -3.18
N VAL A 121 -1.51 -11.31 -4.31
CA VAL A 121 -0.60 -11.24 -5.46
C VAL A 121 0.75 -10.64 -5.06
N TYR A 122 0.74 -9.57 -4.27
CA TYR A 122 1.97 -8.92 -3.79
C TYR A 122 2.82 -9.83 -2.89
N VAL A 123 2.19 -10.51 -1.95
CA VAL A 123 2.88 -11.47 -1.07
C VAL A 123 3.48 -12.63 -1.88
N ASP A 124 2.75 -13.17 -2.86
CA ASP A 124 3.22 -14.27 -3.69
C ASP A 124 4.34 -13.80 -4.64
N SER A 125 4.24 -12.59 -5.18
CA SER A 125 5.31 -11.97 -5.96
C SER A 125 6.60 -11.80 -5.14
N ILE A 126 6.51 -11.28 -3.90
CA ILE A 126 7.67 -11.12 -3.01
C ILE A 126 8.33 -12.46 -2.69
N LYS A 127 7.57 -13.54 -2.55
CA LYS A 127 8.13 -14.88 -2.32
C LYS A 127 8.93 -15.40 -3.51
N SER A 128 8.51 -15.09 -4.73
CA SER A 128 9.02 -15.69 -5.97
C SER A 128 10.06 -14.86 -6.72
N HIS A 129 10.18 -13.54 -6.47
CA HIS A 129 11.10 -12.66 -7.20
C HIS A 129 12.13 -12.00 -6.28
N ASP A 130 13.27 -11.61 -6.85
CA ASP A 130 14.34 -10.95 -6.09
C ASP A 130 14.05 -9.46 -5.87
N VAL A 131 13.42 -8.82 -6.84
CA VAL A 131 13.00 -7.41 -6.76
C VAL A 131 11.51 -7.30 -7.07
N VAL A 132 10.75 -6.66 -6.17
CA VAL A 132 9.32 -6.46 -6.36
C VAL A 132 8.94 -5.01 -6.14
N PHE A 133 8.23 -4.46 -7.11
CA PHE A 133 7.65 -3.13 -7.03
C PHE A 133 6.17 -3.24 -6.61
N GLY A 134 5.82 -2.65 -5.48
CA GLY A 134 4.45 -2.51 -4.99
C GLY A 134 3.94 -1.10 -5.27
N ILE A 135 3.05 -0.93 -6.24
CA ILE A 135 2.63 0.37 -6.76
C ILE A 135 1.14 0.56 -6.56
N GLY A 136 0.73 1.66 -5.99
CA GLY A 136 -0.70 1.99 -5.83
C GLY A 136 -0.99 2.90 -4.64
N PRO A 137 -2.27 3.19 -4.39
CA PRO A 137 -2.68 4.21 -3.42
C PRO A 137 -2.28 3.89 -1.98
N ALA A 138 -2.22 4.93 -1.15
CA ALA A 138 -2.01 4.80 0.29
C ALA A 138 -3.13 3.97 0.95
N GLY A 139 -2.80 3.22 2.01
CA GLY A 139 -3.77 2.39 2.73
C GLY A 139 -3.97 0.99 2.18
N THR A 140 -3.26 0.57 1.12
CA THR A 140 -3.29 -0.80 0.58
C THR A 140 -2.39 -1.78 1.33
N GLY A 141 -1.68 -1.35 2.37
CA GLY A 141 -0.86 -2.21 3.23
C GLY A 141 0.51 -2.59 2.67
N LYS A 142 1.00 -1.96 1.59
CA LYS A 142 2.29 -2.25 0.95
C LYS A 142 3.45 -2.31 1.93
N THR A 143 3.66 -1.22 2.67
CA THR A 143 4.75 -1.09 3.64
C THR A 143 4.63 -2.10 4.77
N PHE A 144 3.42 -2.26 5.33
CA PHE A 144 3.14 -3.22 6.39
C PHE A 144 3.43 -4.67 5.98
N LEU A 145 2.97 -5.09 4.79
CA LEU A 145 3.21 -6.45 4.28
C LEU A 145 4.68 -6.67 3.93
N ALA A 146 5.36 -5.69 3.35
CA ALA A 146 6.80 -5.77 3.08
C ALA A 146 7.60 -5.97 4.38
N VAL A 147 7.30 -5.20 5.44
CA VAL A 147 7.92 -5.34 6.76
C VAL A 147 7.58 -6.70 7.38
N THR A 148 6.32 -7.15 7.26
CA THR A 148 5.88 -8.47 7.75
C THR A 148 6.67 -9.61 7.11
N LEU A 149 6.86 -9.56 5.79
CA LEU A 149 7.63 -10.57 5.06
C LEU A 149 9.12 -10.49 5.35
N ALA A 150 9.67 -9.29 5.54
CA ALA A 150 11.05 -9.11 5.96
C ALA A 150 11.33 -9.75 7.33
N VAL A 151 10.45 -9.49 8.31
CA VAL A 151 10.54 -10.13 9.64
C VAL A 151 10.36 -11.63 9.54
N THR A 152 9.47 -12.11 8.69
CA THR A 152 9.27 -13.54 8.46
C THR A 152 10.53 -14.19 7.88
N ALA A 153 11.15 -13.56 6.87
CA ALA A 153 12.40 -14.02 6.26
C ALA A 153 13.55 -14.03 7.28
N LEU A 154 13.66 -13.00 8.12
CA LEU A 154 14.65 -12.93 9.19
C LEU A 154 14.45 -14.04 10.23
N LYS A 155 13.22 -14.25 10.72
CA LYS A 155 12.90 -15.31 11.70
C LYS A 155 13.14 -16.72 11.12
N ARG A 156 12.97 -16.90 9.82
CA ARG A 156 13.26 -18.17 9.11
C ARG A 156 14.74 -18.36 8.74
N GLY A 157 15.59 -17.38 9.04
CA GLY A 157 17.02 -17.41 8.67
C GLY A 157 17.30 -17.32 7.18
N GLN A 158 16.33 -16.87 6.37
CA GLN A 158 16.49 -16.68 4.94
C GLN A 158 17.35 -15.45 4.63
N VAL A 159 17.35 -14.47 5.53
CA VAL A 159 18.22 -13.28 5.50
C VAL A 159 18.81 -13.07 6.89
N LYS A 160 19.94 -12.35 6.95
CA LYS A 160 20.63 -12.03 8.22
C LYS A 160 20.26 -10.65 8.73
N ARG A 161 19.74 -9.77 7.88
CA ARG A 161 19.39 -8.38 8.24
C ARG A 161 18.24 -7.84 7.43
N ILE A 162 17.60 -6.80 7.98
CA ILE A 162 16.56 -6.02 7.32
C ILE A 162 17.08 -4.59 7.18
N VAL A 163 16.97 -4.02 6.00
CA VAL A 163 17.32 -2.63 5.72
C VAL A 163 16.08 -1.90 5.21
N LEU A 164 15.66 -0.89 5.94
CA LEU A 164 14.49 -0.06 5.61
C LEU A 164 14.99 1.33 5.26
N THR A 165 14.60 1.81 4.09
CA THR A 165 15.05 3.10 3.61
C THR A 165 13.90 3.88 2.95
N ARG A 166 14.02 5.19 3.02
CA ARG A 166 13.06 6.14 2.42
C ARG A 166 13.83 7.32 1.83
N PRO A 167 13.43 7.88 0.68
CA PRO A 167 14.00 9.13 0.19
C PRO A 167 13.69 10.24 1.20
N ALA A 168 14.67 11.07 1.48
CA ALA A 168 14.46 12.29 2.22
C ALA A 168 13.89 13.31 1.25
N VAL A 169 12.56 13.49 1.25
CA VAL A 169 11.87 14.49 0.45
C VAL A 169 11.35 15.57 1.37
N GLU A 170 11.62 16.79 1.02
CA GLU A 170 11.07 17.96 1.67
C GLU A 170 9.65 18.18 1.11
N ALA A 171 8.63 17.61 1.74
CA ALA A 171 7.23 17.92 1.41
C ALA A 171 6.89 19.34 1.89
N GLY A 172 7.30 20.34 1.11
CA GLY A 172 6.99 21.75 1.38
C GLY A 172 7.72 22.40 2.58
N GLU A 173 8.29 21.61 3.48
CA GLU A 173 9.13 22.07 4.60
C GLU A 173 10.56 21.63 4.35
N SER A 174 11.48 22.58 4.21
CA SER A 174 12.88 22.24 4.00
C SER A 174 13.46 21.56 5.25
N LEU A 175 14.04 20.36 5.09
CA LEU A 175 14.75 19.63 6.16
C LEU A 175 15.79 20.53 6.88
N GLY A 176 16.17 21.64 6.26
CA GLY A 176 17.05 22.66 6.83
C GLY A 176 16.50 23.33 8.08
N PHE A 177 15.17 23.38 8.30
CA PHE A 177 14.57 24.01 9.47
C PHE A 177 14.45 23.09 10.69
N LEU A 178 14.60 21.77 10.53
CA LEU A 178 14.57 20.85 11.66
C LEU A 178 15.96 20.80 12.32
N PRO A 179 16.06 20.92 13.67
CA PRO A 179 17.32 20.75 14.38
C PRO A 179 17.77 19.28 14.36
N GLY A 180 19.05 19.03 14.45
CA GLY A 180 19.61 17.68 14.51
C GLY A 180 20.32 17.22 13.23
N ASP A 181 20.88 16.01 13.28
CA ASP A 181 21.51 15.38 12.12
C ASP A 181 20.47 14.88 11.08
N LEU A 182 20.93 14.41 9.93
CA LEU A 182 20.05 13.92 8.85
C LEU A 182 19.16 12.77 9.32
N LYS A 183 19.66 11.91 10.21
CA LYS A 183 18.92 10.77 10.74
C LYS A 183 17.78 11.24 11.64
N GLU A 184 18.05 12.17 12.55
CA GLU A 184 17.03 12.75 13.43
C GLU A 184 15.95 13.50 12.66
N LYS A 185 16.32 14.19 11.58
CA LYS A 185 15.38 14.91 10.71
C LYS A 185 14.45 13.99 9.92
N VAL A 186 14.91 12.80 9.55
CA VAL A 186 14.12 11.82 8.76
C VAL A 186 13.28 10.90 9.67
N ASP A 187 13.65 10.76 10.95
CA ASP A 187 12.99 9.85 11.91
C ASP A 187 11.45 10.00 11.97
N PRO A 188 10.85 11.22 11.99
CA PRO A 188 9.40 11.37 11.97
C PRO A 188 8.71 10.74 10.76
N TYR A 189 9.36 10.74 9.61
CA TYR A 189 8.83 10.17 8.36
C TYR A 189 8.92 8.64 8.32
N LEU A 190 9.70 8.04 9.22
CA LEU A 190 9.89 6.59 9.35
C LEU A 190 8.92 5.95 10.36
N ARG A 191 8.06 6.75 11.03
CA ARG A 191 7.10 6.25 12.01
C ARG A 191 6.24 5.09 11.52
N PRO A 192 5.67 5.09 10.30
CA PRO A 192 4.87 3.95 9.82
C PRO A 192 5.65 2.64 9.78
N VAL A 193 6.96 2.71 9.53
CA VAL A 193 7.87 1.56 9.54
C VAL A 193 8.10 1.06 10.97
N TYR A 194 8.35 1.97 11.92
CA TYR A 194 8.47 1.62 13.34
C TYR A 194 7.20 1.00 13.89
N ASP A 195 6.03 1.57 13.55
CA ASP A 195 4.73 1.07 13.99
C ASP A 195 4.49 -0.36 13.49
N ALA A 196 4.82 -0.66 12.23
CA ALA A 196 4.76 -2.00 11.68
C ALA A 196 5.70 -2.97 12.42
N LEU A 197 6.96 -2.59 12.67
CA LEU A 197 7.91 -3.39 13.42
C LEU A 197 7.43 -3.65 14.85
N TYR A 198 6.92 -2.62 15.54
CA TYR A 198 6.42 -2.75 16.91
C TYR A 198 5.18 -3.63 16.98
N GLN A 199 4.31 -3.58 16.01
CA GLN A 199 3.14 -4.47 15.93
C GLN A 199 3.58 -5.92 15.77
N ILE A 200 4.57 -6.21 14.93
CA ILE A 200 4.98 -7.57 14.57
C ILE A 200 5.93 -8.18 15.61
N LEU A 201 6.88 -7.40 16.12
CA LEU A 201 7.95 -7.87 17.00
C LEU A 201 7.78 -7.44 18.47
N GLY A 202 7.02 -6.37 18.71
CA GLY A 202 7.02 -5.64 19.97
C GLY A 202 8.16 -4.63 20.05
N LYS A 203 8.01 -3.62 20.89
CA LYS A 203 8.97 -2.50 21.02
C LYS A 203 10.32 -2.98 21.48
N GLU A 204 10.36 -3.79 22.54
CA GLU A 204 11.61 -4.27 23.16
C GLU A 204 12.47 -5.08 22.17
N GLN A 205 11.87 -6.04 21.48
CA GLN A 205 12.58 -6.86 20.51
C GLN A 205 13.06 -6.04 19.30
N THR A 206 12.25 -5.10 18.82
CA THR A 206 12.63 -4.20 17.73
C THR A 206 13.86 -3.37 18.13
N THR A 207 13.85 -2.72 19.30
CA THR A 207 14.96 -1.92 19.80
C THR A 207 16.24 -2.76 19.88
N ARG A 208 16.17 -3.96 20.47
CA ARG A 208 17.30 -4.88 20.59
C ARG A 208 17.87 -5.32 19.23
N LEU A 209 17.03 -5.53 18.21
CA LEU A 209 17.50 -5.89 16.86
C LEU A 209 18.13 -4.70 16.15
N MET A 210 17.65 -3.48 16.41
CA MET A 210 18.25 -2.24 15.89
C MET A 210 19.61 -1.95 16.55
N GLU A 211 19.74 -2.09 17.87
CA GLU A 211 21.02 -1.94 18.58
C GLU A 211 22.09 -2.92 18.10
N ARG A 212 21.65 -4.09 17.61
CA ARG A 212 22.55 -5.12 17.05
C ARG A 212 22.77 -4.96 15.54
N GLU A 213 22.23 -3.91 14.94
CA GLU A 213 22.30 -3.63 13.49
C GLU A 213 21.71 -4.74 12.60
N ILE A 214 20.87 -5.61 13.20
CA ILE A 214 20.09 -6.63 12.45
C ILE A 214 18.93 -5.98 11.71
N ILE A 215 18.32 -4.95 12.29
CA ILE A 215 17.37 -4.05 11.62
C ILE A 215 18.00 -2.68 11.52
N GLU A 216 18.18 -2.20 10.32
CA GLU A 216 18.69 -0.88 10.01
C GLU A 216 17.59 -0.03 9.37
N ILE A 217 17.36 1.17 9.91
CA ILE A 217 16.46 2.16 9.31
C ILE A 217 17.30 3.40 9.01
N ALA A 218 17.42 3.77 7.73
CA ALA A 218 18.31 4.81 7.29
C ALA A 218 17.78 5.57 6.05
N PRO A 219 18.14 6.85 5.91
CA PRO A 219 17.88 7.59 4.67
C PRO A 219 18.49 6.92 3.45
N LEU A 220 17.81 7.04 2.28
CA LEU A 220 18.26 6.43 1.02
C LEU A 220 19.71 6.82 0.64
N ALA A 221 20.15 8.02 0.99
CA ALA A 221 21.51 8.48 0.72
C ALA A 221 22.60 7.60 1.35
N TYR A 222 22.30 6.93 2.47
CA TYR A 222 23.24 6.07 3.19
C TYR A 222 23.43 4.70 2.52
N MET A 223 22.67 4.40 1.49
CA MET A 223 22.84 3.18 0.70
C MET A 223 23.96 3.29 -0.33
N ARG A 224 24.45 4.51 -0.59
CA ARG A 224 25.50 4.74 -1.60
C ARG A 224 26.80 4.02 -1.24
N GLY A 225 27.40 3.34 -2.22
CA GLY A 225 28.70 2.63 -2.07
C GLY A 225 28.62 1.32 -1.30
N ARG A 226 27.42 0.86 -0.92
CA ARG A 226 27.21 -0.40 -0.19
C ARG A 226 26.86 -1.53 -1.17
N THR A 227 27.08 -2.76 -0.74
CA THR A 227 26.47 -3.98 -1.29
C THR A 227 25.69 -4.64 -0.16
N LEU A 228 24.41 -4.90 -0.40
CA LEU A 228 23.48 -5.39 0.63
C LEU A 228 23.30 -6.91 0.42
N GLU A 229 24.17 -7.71 1.04
CA GLU A 229 24.14 -9.17 1.01
C GLU A 229 23.37 -9.74 2.18
N ASP A 230 22.75 -10.92 1.99
CA ASP A 230 21.94 -11.64 2.99
C ASP A 230 20.89 -10.72 3.64
N ALA A 231 20.31 -9.81 2.85
CA ALA A 231 19.47 -8.73 3.36
C ALA A 231 18.07 -8.71 2.72
N PHE A 232 17.07 -8.39 3.51
CA PHE A 232 15.76 -7.99 3.02
C PHE A 232 15.68 -6.46 3.04
N VAL A 233 15.63 -5.84 1.88
CA VAL A 233 15.76 -4.39 1.72
C VAL A 233 14.43 -3.81 1.26
N ILE A 234 13.96 -2.76 1.93
CA ILE A 234 12.70 -2.09 1.59
C ILE A 234 12.98 -0.61 1.34
N LEU A 235 12.60 -0.14 0.15
CA LEU A 235 12.51 1.28 -0.19
C LEU A 235 11.04 1.69 -0.17
N ASP A 236 10.66 2.53 0.76
CA ASP A 236 9.31 3.08 0.86
C ASP A 236 9.25 4.50 0.25
N GLU A 237 8.07 4.94 -0.20
CA GLU A 237 7.84 6.23 -0.88
C GLU A 237 8.74 6.44 -2.11
N ALA A 238 8.95 5.37 -2.86
CA ALA A 238 9.91 5.33 -3.97
C ALA A 238 9.57 6.28 -5.14
N GLN A 239 8.30 6.74 -5.26
CA GLN A 239 7.89 7.75 -6.24
C GLN A 239 8.65 9.06 -6.07
N ASN A 240 9.15 9.31 -4.86
CA ASN A 240 9.90 10.50 -4.49
C ASN A 240 11.42 10.35 -4.66
N THR A 241 11.87 9.31 -5.38
CA THR A 241 13.27 9.19 -5.81
C THR A 241 13.50 9.82 -7.17
N THR A 242 14.69 10.38 -7.38
CA THR A 242 15.17 10.70 -8.72
C THR A 242 15.62 9.42 -9.46
N ILE A 243 15.76 9.50 -10.80
CA ILE A 243 16.26 8.37 -11.62
C ILE A 243 17.62 7.89 -11.11
N MET A 244 18.51 8.82 -10.75
CA MET A 244 19.84 8.47 -10.24
C MET A 244 19.79 7.78 -8.87
N GLN A 245 18.90 8.21 -7.99
CA GLN A 245 18.70 7.58 -6.68
C GLN A 245 18.12 6.18 -6.82
N MET A 246 17.11 5.98 -7.67
CA MET A 246 16.53 4.67 -7.94
C MET A 246 17.58 3.72 -8.52
N LYS A 247 18.32 4.13 -9.54
CA LYS A 247 19.41 3.34 -10.11
C LYS A 247 20.49 3.01 -9.07
N MET A 248 20.90 4.01 -8.27
CA MET A 248 21.85 3.82 -7.19
C MET A 248 21.36 2.76 -6.20
N PHE A 249 20.10 2.81 -5.78
CA PHE A 249 19.50 1.87 -4.85
C PHE A 249 19.43 0.44 -5.41
N LEU A 250 18.85 0.27 -6.57
CA LEU A 250 18.66 -1.05 -7.20
C LEU A 250 19.98 -1.78 -7.43
N THR A 251 21.06 -1.04 -7.73
CA THR A 251 22.40 -1.60 -7.89
C THR A 251 23.11 -1.95 -6.57
N ARG A 252 22.43 -1.84 -5.42
CA ARG A 252 22.94 -2.30 -4.10
C ARG A 252 22.58 -3.75 -3.81
N LEU A 253 21.73 -4.37 -4.62
CA LEU A 253 21.33 -5.77 -4.44
C LEU A 253 22.56 -6.67 -4.42
N GLY A 254 22.77 -7.37 -3.32
CA GLY A 254 23.80 -8.37 -3.14
C GLY A 254 23.24 -9.78 -3.22
N PHE A 255 24.10 -10.78 -3.07
CA PHE A 255 23.68 -12.19 -3.08
C PHE A 255 22.78 -12.51 -1.86
N ASN A 256 21.86 -13.45 -2.05
CA ASN A 256 20.91 -13.91 -1.05
C ASN A 256 20.03 -12.77 -0.48
N SER A 257 19.79 -11.75 -1.28
CA SER A 257 19.02 -10.58 -0.86
C SER A 257 17.78 -10.39 -1.69
N LYS A 258 16.83 -9.68 -1.12
CA LYS A 258 15.55 -9.33 -1.73
C LYS A 258 15.32 -7.83 -1.58
N MET A 259 14.84 -7.19 -2.63
CA MET A 259 14.50 -5.77 -2.63
C MET A 259 13.02 -5.55 -2.91
N ILE A 260 12.40 -4.74 -2.07
CA ILE A 260 11.01 -4.31 -2.23
C ILE A 260 10.99 -2.80 -2.40
N VAL A 261 10.29 -2.36 -3.44
CA VAL A 261 10.17 -0.94 -3.80
C VAL A 261 8.71 -0.55 -3.78
N ASN A 262 8.29 0.19 -2.75
CA ASN A 262 6.92 0.63 -2.59
C ASN A 262 6.75 2.09 -2.99
N GLY A 263 5.68 2.40 -3.71
CA GLY A 263 5.37 3.78 -4.09
C GLY A 263 3.92 4.01 -4.49
N ASP A 264 3.57 5.29 -4.49
CA ASP A 264 2.27 5.80 -4.91
C ASP A 264 2.48 6.88 -5.98
N MET A 265 2.13 6.59 -7.23
CA MET A 265 2.32 7.53 -8.34
C MET A 265 1.44 8.78 -8.25
N SER A 266 0.41 8.76 -7.41
CA SER A 266 -0.45 9.93 -7.18
C SER A 266 0.16 10.94 -6.19
N GLN A 267 1.19 10.51 -5.41
CA GLN A 267 1.82 11.30 -4.35
C GLN A 267 3.29 11.62 -4.67
N ILE A 268 3.53 12.20 -5.85
CA ILE A 268 4.88 12.62 -6.25
C ILE A 268 5.12 14.05 -5.78
N ASP A 269 6.01 14.19 -4.78
CA ASP A 269 6.40 15.47 -4.18
C ASP A 269 7.70 16.06 -4.79
N LEU A 270 8.21 15.43 -5.85
CA LEU A 270 9.39 15.93 -6.55
C LEU A 270 9.13 17.26 -7.26
N PRO A 271 10.12 18.14 -7.40
CA PRO A 271 9.99 19.36 -8.18
C PRO A 271 9.51 19.07 -9.62
N ARG A 272 8.64 19.92 -10.18
CA ARG A 272 7.95 19.72 -11.48
C ARG A 272 8.85 19.31 -12.65
N ARG A 273 10.15 19.62 -12.61
CA ARG A 273 11.12 19.30 -13.68
C ARG A 273 11.90 18.01 -13.43
N VAL A 274 11.68 17.34 -12.29
CA VAL A 274 12.40 16.14 -11.91
C VAL A 274 11.52 14.93 -12.18
N LYS A 275 11.95 14.03 -13.07
CA LYS A 275 11.25 12.78 -13.36
C LYS A 275 11.43 11.80 -12.19
N SER A 276 10.33 11.17 -11.76
CA SER A 276 10.36 10.12 -10.74
C SER A 276 11.15 8.90 -11.20
N GLY A 277 12.04 8.44 -10.33
CA GLY A 277 12.82 7.23 -10.56
C GLY A 277 11.97 5.96 -10.57
N LEU A 278 10.83 5.96 -9.85
CA LEU A 278 9.88 4.85 -9.88
C LEU A 278 9.28 4.68 -11.29
N ILE A 279 8.82 5.77 -11.90
CA ILE A 279 8.25 5.75 -13.26
C ILE A 279 9.29 5.28 -14.27
N ASP A 280 10.51 5.81 -14.19
CA ASP A 280 11.61 5.41 -15.08
C ASP A 280 11.99 3.93 -14.94
N ALA A 281 11.99 3.41 -13.70
CA ALA A 281 12.26 2.00 -13.42
C ALA A 281 11.18 1.08 -14.01
N MET A 282 9.89 1.44 -13.88
CA MET A 282 8.78 0.69 -14.48
C MET A 282 8.91 0.56 -15.99
N GLU A 283 9.34 1.63 -16.68
CA GLU A 283 9.54 1.61 -18.12
C GLU A 283 10.73 0.72 -18.54
N LYS A 284 11.84 0.81 -17.79
CA LYS A 284 13.12 0.19 -18.19
C LYS A 284 13.31 -1.25 -17.75
N LEU A 285 12.73 -1.63 -16.61
CA LEU A 285 12.98 -2.94 -16.01
C LEU A 285 11.90 -3.97 -16.35
N LYS A 286 10.89 -3.58 -17.10
CA LYS A 286 9.81 -4.46 -17.56
C LYS A 286 10.40 -5.63 -18.37
N GLY A 287 10.01 -6.87 -18.01
CA GLY A 287 10.43 -8.09 -18.70
C GLY A 287 11.70 -8.74 -18.14
N ILE A 288 12.34 -8.19 -17.11
CA ILE A 288 13.41 -8.87 -16.38
C ILE A 288 12.79 -9.92 -15.45
N LYS A 289 13.10 -11.20 -15.66
CA LYS A 289 12.45 -12.34 -14.95
C LYS A 289 12.54 -12.31 -13.42
N ALA A 290 13.59 -11.70 -12.88
CA ALA A 290 13.79 -11.58 -11.42
C ALA A 290 13.06 -10.37 -10.81
N ILE A 291 12.39 -9.55 -11.63
CA ILE A 291 11.71 -8.32 -11.22
C ILE A 291 10.23 -8.43 -11.55
N ASP A 292 9.39 -8.09 -10.57
CA ASP A 292 7.95 -8.05 -10.76
C ASP A 292 7.35 -6.71 -10.33
N PHE A 293 6.22 -6.35 -10.95
CA PHE A 293 5.49 -5.11 -10.73
C PHE A 293 4.05 -5.42 -10.36
N VAL A 294 3.71 -5.23 -9.10
CA VAL A 294 2.36 -5.45 -8.58
C VAL A 294 1.64 -4.11 -8.43
N HIS A 295 0.50 -4.01 -9.10
CA HIS A 295 -0.34 -2.82 -9.05
C HIS A 295 -1.52 -3.03 -8.12
N PHE A 296 -1.64 -2.16 -7.13
CA PHE A 296 -2.81 -2.08 -6.24
C PHE A 296 -3.82 -1.10 -6.81
N SER A 297 -5.09 -1.41 -6.61
CA SER A 297 -6.22 -0.56 -6.99
C SER A 297 -6.91 0.06 -5.77
N ALA A 298 -7.94 0.86 -6.00
CA ALA A 298 -8.76 1.40 -4.92
C ALA A 298 -9.48 0.31 -4.10
N SER A 299 -9.81 -0.84 -4.73
CA SER A 299 -10.42 -1.98 -4.03
C SER A 299 -9.48 -2.67 -3.05
N ASP A 300 -8.16 -2.43 -3.15
CA ASP A 300 -7.18 -2.95 -2.19
C ASP A 300 -6.98 -2.05 -0.96
N VAL A 301 -7.67 -0.91 -0.89
CA VAL A 301 -7.55 0.02 0.24
C VAL A 301 -8.29 -0.54 1.45
N VAL A 302 -7.53 -0.89 2.49
CA VAL A 302 -8.07 -1.40 3.76
C VAL A 302 -8.15 -0.25 4.76
N ARG A 303 -9.30 0.41 4.83
CA ARG A 303 -9.55 1.54 5.74
C ARG A 303 -10.87 1.37 6.47
N HIS A 304 -11.03 2.16 7.54
CA HIS A 304 -12.32 2.24 8.22
C HIS A 304 -13.37 2.85 7.26
N PRO A 305 -14.62 2.32 7.18
CA PRO A 305 -15.64 2.84 6.27
C PRO A 305 -15.83 4.36 6.34
N VAL A 306 -15.88 4.95 7.55
CA VAL A 306 -15.97 6.40 7.75
C VAL A 306 -14.83 7.18 7.07
N VAL A 307 -13.64 6.58 6.93
CA VAL A 307 -12.52 7.25 6.23
C VAL A 307 -12.77 7.31 4.73
N ALA A 308 -13.39 6.26 4.16
CA ALA A 308 -13.81 6.27 2.75
C ALA A 308 -14.89 7.35 2.53
N ASP A 309 -15.87 7.47 3.43
CA ASP A 309 -16.91 8.50 3.36
C ASP A 309 -16.33 9.93 3.45
N ILE A 310 -15.35 10.14 4.33
CA ILE A 310 -14.63 11.42 4.44
C ILE A 310 -13.93 11.75 3.14
N ILE A 311 -13.18 10.82 2.55
CA ILE A 311 -12.46 11.03 1.29
C ILE A 311 -13.45 11.39 0.18
N ASN A 312 -14.51 10.61 0.01
CA ASN A 312 -15.55 10.85 -0.99
C ASN A 312 -16.23 12.22 -0.82
N ALA A 313 -16.45 12.66 0.42
CA ALA A 313 -17.03 13.97 0.70
C ALA A 313 -16.10 15.11 0.25
N TYR A 314 -14.80 15.02 0.53
CA TYR A 314 -13.82 16.01 0.11
C TYR A 314 -13.56 16.00 -1.41
N GLU A 315 -13.61 14.84 -2.05
CA GLU A 315 -13.44 14.73 -3.52
C GLU A 315 -14.63 15.29 -4.29
N LYS A 316 -15.86 15.23 -3.75
CA LYS A 316 -17.05 15.84 -4.37
C LYS A 316 -16.96 17.37 -4.42
N ASP A 317 -16.30 17.97 -3.44
CA ASP A 317 -16.13 19.43 -3.33
C ASP A 317 -14.84 19.93 -4.01
N ALA A 318 -13.97 19.04 -4.50
CA ALA A 318 -12.76 19.44 -5.22
C ALA A 318 -13.13 20.07 -6.56
N PRO A 319 -12.68 21.30 -6.88
CA PRO A 319 -12.89 21.89 -8.20
C PRO A 319 -12.26 20.96 -9.24
N LYS A 320 -13.05 20.53 -10.24
CA LYS A 320 -12.55 19.76 -11.38
C LYS A 320 -11.50 20.61 -12.08
N VAL A 321 -10.24 20.38 -11.82
CA VAL A 321 -9.15 20.97 -12.55
C VAL A 321 -9.15 20.31 -13.93
N ASP A 322 -9.68 21.01 -14.91
CA ASP A 322 -9.69 20.58 -16.30
C ASP A 322 -8.24 20.62 -16.85
N PHE A 323 -7.62 19.47 -16.96
CA PHE A 323 -6.32 19.30 -17.60
C PHE A 323 -6.41 19.25 -19.13
N GLY A 324 -7.52 19.72 -19.71
CA GLY A 324 -7.86 19.65 -21.13
C GLY A 324 -7.83 20.99 -21.87
N ALA A 325 -6.73 21.74 -21.86
CA ALA A 325 -6.50 22.73 -22.91
C ALA A 325 -5.15 22.44 -23.57
N LYS A 326 -5.21 21.83 -24.77
CA LYS A 326 -4.11 21.91 -25.74
C LYS A 326 -3.80 23.40 -25.99
N PRO A 327 -2.54 23.82 -25.99
CA PRO A 327 -2.23 25.19 -26.42
C PRO A 327 -2.64 25.33 -27.89
N GLU A 328 -3.56 26.26 -28.16
CA GLU A 328 -3.82 26.76 -29.49
C GLU A 328 -2.51 27.29 -30.08
N GLN A 329 -2.17 26.79 -31.26
CA GLN A 329 -1.13 27.34 -32.09
C GLN A 329 -1.61 28.72 -32.56
N SER A 330 -1.15 29.78 -31.92
CA SER A 330 -1.22 31.13 -32.53
C SER A 330 -0.13 31.27 -33.59
N ASN A 331 -0.56 31.19 -34.83
CA ASN A 331 0.16 31.76 -35.96
C ASN A 331 0.20 33.26 -35.78
N GLU A 332 1.33 33.81 -35.43
CA GLU A 332 1.74 35.19 -35.76
C GLU A 332 3.21 35.14 -36.16
N ALA A 333 3.42 34.95 -37.46
CA ALA A 333 4.59 35.44 -38.14
C ALA A 333 4.26 36.89 -38.52
N GLU A 334 5.08 37.83 -38.10
CA GLU A 334 5.67 38.89 -38.93
C GLU A 334 6.18 40.05 -38.07
N GLU A 335 7.40 40.50 -38.50
CA GLU A 335 8.01 41.82 -38.31
C GLU A 335 8.49 42.27 -36.92
N ALA A 336 9.81 42.19 -36.73
CA ALA A 336 10.64 43.43 -36.68
C ALA A 336 12.12 43.09 -36.53
N SER A 337 12.84 43.41 -37.60
CA SER A 337 14.28 43.59 -37.62
C SER A 337 14.72 44.71 -36.67
N GLY A 338 15.70 44.40 -35.82
CA GLY A 338 16.34 45.37 -34.93
C GLY A 338 17.66 44.83 -34.42
N LEU A 339 18.70 45.02 -35.22
CA LEU A 339 20.09 44.84 -34.86
C LEU A 339 20.48 45.73 -33.68
N THR A 340 21.00 45.13 -32.60
CA THR A 340 21.92 45.86 -31.72
C THR A 340 23.09 44.93 -31.39
N GLU A 341 24.23 45.29 -31.95
CA GLU A 341 25.56 44.73 -31.73
C GLU A 341 25.95 44.89 -30.27
N TYR A 342 26.44 43.82 -29.64
CA TYR A 342 27.21 43.92 -28.42
C TYR A 342 28.72 43.76 -28.74
N PRO A 343 29.61 44.57 -28.16
CA PRO A 343 31.04 44.55 -28.47
C PRO A 343 31.73 43.33 -27.88
N VAL A 344 32.54 42.71 -28.73
CA VAL A 344 33.51 41.67 -28.39
C VAL A 344 34.64 42.29 -27.58
N ILE A 345 34.84 41.88 -26.33
CA ILE A 345 36.06 42.20 -25.56
C ILE A 345 37.07 41.11 -25.84
N GLY A 346 38.16 41.52 -26.47
CA GLY A 346 39.29 40.65 -26.80
C GLY A 346 40.05 40.17 -25.55
N VAL A 347 40.48 38.91 -25.66
CA VAL A 347 41.41 38.32 -24.73
C VAL A 347 42.84 38.63 -25.21
N GLU A 348 43.56 39.48 -24.49
CA GLU A 348 44.99 39.62 -24.69
C GLU A 348 45.78 38.82 -23.62
N ASP A 349 46.80 38.18 -24.12
CA ASP A 349 47.83 37.41 -23.46
C ASP A 349 48.44 38.05 -22.19
N VAL A 350 48.61 37.23 -21.14
CA VAL A 350 49.72 37.46 -20.17
C VAL A 350 50.51 36.17 -20.03
N LYS A 351 51.62 36.13 -20.76
CA LYS A 351 52.83 35.39 -20.37
C LYS A 351 53.60 36.22 -19.36
N LYS A 352 53.77 35.69 -18.16
CA LYS A 352 55.04 35.60 -17.43
C LYS A 352 54.86 34.79 -16.16
#